data_3baf166d85b2e84e5c2a5a53b22ae486
#
_entry.id   3baf166d85b2e84e5c2a5a53b22ae486
#
_cell.length_a   1.000
_cell.length_b   1.000
_cell.length_c   1.000
_cell.angle_alpha   90.00
_cell.angle_beta   90.00
_cell.angle_gamma   90.00
#
_symmetry.space_group_name_H-M   'P 1'
#
loop_
_entity.id
_entity.type
_entity.pdbx_description
1 polymer ?
#
loop_
_entity_poly.entity_id
_entity_poly.type
_entity_poly.pdbx_seq_one_letter_code
_entity_poly.pdbx_strand_id
1 'polypeptide(L)'
;MPRTFAYVRVSTTGQTTVNQIQEIEAAGFHVEPRRIVTETVSGSTAIAQRRGFSRLMDKLESGDILIVTKLDRLGRDAIDVSTTVRRLTEMGVRVYCLALGGADLTSSAGTMTMNVLNAVAQFERDLLIERTQSGLNRAKSEGKALGRPSTLNEKQKQDVRDDLAKEMSVSAIARKFGTSRQTIMRVRGEGSRSVRP
;
A
#
# COMPACT_ATOMS: atom_id res chain seq x y z
N MET A 1 -11.35 34.63 -11.51
CA MET A 1 -12.35 33.56 -11.30
C MET A 1 -11.62 32.27 -10.91
N PRO A 2 -12.14 31.50 -9.95
CA PRO A 2 -11.53 30.21 -9.59
C PRO A 2 -11.42 29.30 -10.81
N ARG A 3 -10.27 28.70 -11.02
CA ARG A 3 -10.05 27.71 -12.07
C ARG A 3 -10.44 26.34 -11.54
N THR A 4 -11.10 25.53 -12.35
CA THR A 4 -11.49 24.17 -12.00
C THR A 4 -10.57 23.17 -12.70
N PHE A 5 -9.96 22.29 -11.93
CA PHE A 5 -9.12 21.20 -12.39
C PHE A 5 -9.76 19.85 -12.07
N ALA A 6 -9.51 18.86 -12.89
CA ALA A 6 -9.88 17.46 -12.62
C ALA A 6 -8.63 16.57 -12.63
N TYR A 7 -8.53 15.68 -11.66
CA TYR A 7 -7.53 14.62 -11.65
C TYR A 7 -8.18 13.26 -11.83
N VAL A 8 -7.82 12.60 -12.92
CA VAL A 8 -8.38 11.34 -13.39
C VAL A 8 -7.27 10.30 -13.42
N ARG A 9 -7.49 9.16 -12.75
CA ARG A 9 -6.53 8.07 -12.68
C ARG A 9 -7.13 6.75 -13.11
N VAL A 10 -6.37 5.98 -13.90
CA VAL A 10 -6.67 4.60 -14.26
C VAL A 10 -5.52 3.68 -13.88
N SER A 11 -5.80 2.41 -13.55
CA SER A 11 -4.79 1.43 -13.16
C SER A 11 -4.17 0.71 -14.35
N THR A 12 -4.89 0.62 -15.47
CA THR A 12 -4.48 -0.06 -16.71
C THR A 12 -4.94 0.72 -17.92
N THR A 13 -4.25 0.56 -19.03
CA THR A 13 -4.52 1.24 -20.31
C THR A 13 -5.88 0.93 -20.94
N GLY A 14 -6.65 -0.02 -20.39
CA GLY A 14 -7.97 -0.41 -20.93
C GLY A 14 -9.19 0.20 -20.20
N GLN A 15 -8.98 0.91 -19.08
CA GLN A 15 -10.07 1.62 -18.42
C GLN A 15 -10.20 3.02 -18.99
N THR A 16 -11.37 3.36 -19.49
CA THR A 16 -11.65 4.66 -20.10
C THR A 16 -11.70 5.76 -19.05
N THR A 17 -10.83 6.75 -19.17
CA THR A 17 -10.89 8.01 -18.43
C THR A 17 -12.14 8.82 -18.76
N VAL A 18 -12.75 8.53 -19.92
CA VAL A 18 -13.98 9.19 -20.43
C VAL A 18 -15.11 9.10 -19.40
N ASN A 19 -15.34 7.93 -18.79
CA ASN A 19 -16.40 7.77 -17.79
C ASN A 19 -16.24 8.70 -16.58
N GLN A 20 -14.97 8.89 -16.11
CA GLN A 20 -14.71 9.78 -14.97
C GLN A 20 -14.94 11.25 -15.35
N ILE A 21 -14.63 11.64 -16.59
CA ILE A 21 -14.87 12.99 -17.09
C ILE A 21 -16.37 13.23 -17.21
N GLN A 22 -17.12 12.28 -17.78
CA GLN A 22 -18.59 12.33 -17.87
C GLN A 22 -19.26 12.42 -16.49
N GLU A 23 -18.74 11.68 -15.49
CA GLU A 23 -19.21 11.73 -14.10
C GLU A 23 -19.02 13.14 -13.51
N ILE A 24 -17.89 13.80 -13.80
CA ILE A 24 -17.58 15.16 -13.36
C ILE A 24 -18.53 16.16 -14.03
N GLU A 25 -18.76 16.05 -15.33
CA GLU A 25 -19.68 16.90 -16.08
C GLU A 25 -21.15 16.72 -15.63
N ALA A 26 -21.58 15.46 -15.43
CA ALA A 26 -22.91 15.14 -14.93
C ALA A 26 -23.15 15.67 -13.51
N ALA A 27 -22.12 15.82 -12.71
CA ALA A 27 -22.16 16.46 -11.38
C ALA A 27 -22.22 18.00 -11.45
N GLY A 28 -22.27 18.59 -12.64
CA GLY A 28 -22.39 20.04 -12.86
C GLY A 28 -21.05 20.80 -12.85
N PHE A 29 -19.92 20.10 -12.85
CA PHE A 29 -18.61 20.74 -12.94
C PHE A 29 -18.12 20.83 -14.38
N HIS A 30 -17.93 22.03 -14.87
CA HIS A 30 -17.34 22.26 -16.19
C HIS A 30 -15.83 22.43 -16.06
N VAL A 31 -15.07 21.52 -16.66
CA VAL A 31 -13.60 21.54 -16.61
C VAL A 31 -13.04 21.67 -18.01
N GLU A 32 -12.25 22.71 -18.25
CA GLU A 32 -11.57 22.88 -19.53
C GLU A 32 -10.63 21.70 -19.83
N PRO A 33 -10.56 21.18 -21.06
CA PRO A 33 -9.73 20.02 -21.41
C PRO A 33 -8.25 20.14 -20.97
N ARG A 34 -7.67 21.34 -21.04
CA ARG A 34 -6.29 21.62 -20.61
C ARG A 34 -6.08 21.53 -19.09
N ARG A 35 -7.16 21.50 -18.31
CA ARG A 35 -7.17 21.41 -16.85
C ARG A 35 -7.57 20.02 -16.35
N ILE A 36 -7.78 19.08 -17.26
CA ILE A 36 -7.97 17.67 -16.94
C ILE A 36 -6.60 16.99 -16.96
N VAL A 37 -6.16 16.51 -15.81
CA VAL A 37 -4.91 15.76 -15.68
C VAL A 37 -5.23 14.28 -15.59
N THR A 38 -4.83 13.54 -16.60
CA THR A 38 -5.02 12.09 -16.69
C THR A 38 -3.70 11.38 -16.40
N GLU A 39 -3.74 10.34 -15.56
CA GLU A 39 -2.57 9.54 -15.23
C GLU A 39 -2.91 8.05 -15.18
N THR A 40 -2.03 7.24 -15.80
CA THR A 40 -2.10 5.77 -15.74
C THR A 40 -1.07 5.27 -14.74
N VAL A 41 -1.54 4.91 -13.53
CA VAL A 41 -0.69 4.45 -12.42
C VAL A 41 -1.49 3.59 -11.46
N SER A 42 -0.85 2.61 -10.83
CA SER A 42 -1.49 1.76 -9.82
C SER A 42 -2.03 2.58 -8.64
N GLY A 43 -3.19 2.19 -8.09
CA GLY A 43 -3.74 2.77 -6.87
C GLY A 43 -2.84 2.60 -5.64
N SER A 44 -1.97 1.57 -5.63
CA SER A 44 -1.01 1.33 -4.55
C SER A 44 0.19 2.29 -4.55
N THR A 45 0.38 3.07 -5.64
CA THR A 45 1.44 4.08 -5.73
C THR A 45 1.09 5.29 -4.86
N ALA A 46 1.97 5.66 -3.94
CA ALA A 46 1.80 6.85 -3.10
C ALA A 46 1.66 8.11 -3.96
N ILE A 47 0.85 9.08 -3.51
CA ILE A 47 0.55 10.28 -4.28
C ILE A 47 1.80 11.08 -4.64
N ALA A 48 2.79 11.15 -3.75
CA ALA A 48 4.06 11.84 -3.97
C ALA A 48 4.90 11.24 -5.11
N GLN A 49 4.65 9.99 -5.50
CA GLN A 49 5.33 9.29 -6.59
C GLN A 49 4.57 9.39 -7.92
N ARG A 50 3.37 9.99 -7.92
CA ARG A 50 2.54 10.16 -9.10
C ARG A 50 2.95 11.42 -9.85
N ARG A 51 3.65 11.25 -10.98
CA ARG A 51 4.20 12.37 -11.76
C ARG A 51 3.13 13.31 -12.32
N GLY A 52 1.96 12.78 -12.71
CA GLY A 52 0.83 13.58 -13.18
C GLY A 52 0.27 14.45 -12.07
N PHE A 53 0.12 13.88 -10.88
CA PHE A 53 -0.35 14.64 -9.72
C PHE A 53 0.66 15.71 -9.28
N SER A 54 1.97 15.40 -9.27
CA SER A 54 3.00 16.40 -8.97
C SER A 54 2.92 17.61 -9.91
N ARG A 55 2.83 17.37 -11.22
CA ARG A 55 2.65 18.45 -12.23
C ARG A 55 1.34 19.22 -12.05
N LEU A 56 0.28 18.57 -11.55
CA LEU A 56 -0.96 19.25 -11.21
C LEU A 56 -0.75 20.19 -10.02
N MET A 57 -0.09 19.73 -8.96
CA MET A 57 0.23 20.54 -7.78
C MET A 57 1.02 21.81 -8.14
N ASP A 58 1.96 21.72 -9.11
CA ASP A 58 2.76 22.87 -9.59
C ASP A 58 1.91 23.90 -10.35
N LYS A 59 0.71 23.54 -10.84
CA LYS A 59 -0.20 24.42 -11.59
C LYS A 59 -1.30 25.04 -10.74
N LEU A 60 -1.59 24.45 -9.57
CA LEU A 60 -2.65 24.90 -8.69
C LEU A 60 -2.23 26.18 -7.96
N GLU A 61 -3.18 27.10 -7.84
CA GLU A 61 -3.03 28.37 -7.13
C GLU A 61 -4.16 28.52 -6.09
N SER A 62 -3.95 29.41 -5.14
CA SER A 62 -4.98 29.70 -4.13
C SER A 62 -6.29 30.16 -4.78
N GLY A 63 -7.40 29.59 -4.31
CA GLY A 63 -8.73 29.81 -4.84
C GLY A 63 -9.14 28.83 -5.94
N ASP A 64 -8.22 28.00 -6.46
CA ASP A 64 -8.59 26.96 -7.44
C ASP A 64 -9.42 25.84 -6.83
N ILE A 65 -10.07 25.07 -7.71
CA ILE A 65 -10.90 23.92 -7.36
C ILE A 65 -10.28 22.68 -8.01
N LEU A 66 -10.06 21.64 -7.20
CA LEU A 66 -9.70 20.30 -7.66
C LEU A 66 -10.87 19.33 -7.48
N ILE A 67 -11.24 18.63 -8.55
CA ILE A 67 -12.31 17.62 -8.52
C ILE A 67 -11.72 16.25 -8.76
N VAL A 68 -12.16 15.30 -7.94
CA VAL A 68 -11.88 13.87 -8.12
C VAL A 68 -13.19 13.07 -8.01
N THR A 69 -13.27 11.97 -8.75
CA THR A 69 -14.44 11.08 -8.67
C THR A 69 -14.45 10.27 -7.36
N LYS A 70 -13.29 9.82 -6.88
CA LYS A 70 -13.15 8.99 -5.68
C LYS A 70 -11.93 9.38 -4.87
N LEU A 71 -11.94 9.08 -3.55
CA LEU A 71 -10.83 9.37 -2.63
C LEU A 71 -9.51 8.68 -3.02
N ASP A 72 -9.57 7.48 -3.60
CA ASP A 72 -8.38 6.73 -4.05
C ASP A 72 -7.62 7.41 -5.20
N ARG A 73 -8.18 8.49 -5.75
CA ARG A 73 -7.46 9.39 -6.66
C ARG A 73 -6.44 10.25 -5.92
N LEU A 74 -6.73 10.63 -4.67
CA LEU A 74 -5.90 11.52 -3.85
C LEU A 74 -4.83 10.81 -3.01
N GLY A 75 -4.81 9.49 -2.98
CA GLY A 75 -3.83 8.74 -2.21
C GLY A 75 -4.01 7.23 -2.36
N ARG A 76 -3.05 6.46 -1.84
CA ARG A 76 -3.09 4.99 -1.81
C ARG A 76 -3.84 4.43 -0.59
N ASP A 77 -3.89 5.20 0.49
CA ASP A 77 -4.52 4.87 1.76
C ASP A 77 -5.07 6.12 2.45
N ALA A 78 -5.78 5.94 3.56
CA ALA A 78 -6.43 7.03 4.28
C ALA A 78 -5.45 8.12 4.75
N ILE A 79 -4.24 7.74 5.15
CA ILE A 79 -3.20 8.68 5.61
C ILE A 79 -2.70 9.53 4.44
N ASP A 80 -2.41 8.89 3.30
CA ASP A 80 -1.93 9.55 2.08
C ASP A 80 -2.99 10.54 1.55
N VAL A 81 -4.28 10.13 1.54
CA VAL A 81 -5.41 10.99 1.17
C VAL A 81 -5.53 12.21 2.10
N SER A 82 -5.51 11.99 3.43
CA SER A 82 -5.65 13.07 4.41
C SER A 82 -4.50 14.07 4.34
N THR A 83 -3.27 13.58 4.15
CA THR A 83 -2.09 14.42 3.98
C THR A 83 -2.21 15.27 2.71
N THR A 84 -2.71 14.68 1.63
CA THR A 84 -2.92 15.36 0.35
C THR A 84 -3.98 16.45 0.47
N VAL A 85 -5.14 16.14 1.07
CA VAL A 85 -6.23 17.12 1.29
C VAL A 85 -5.75 18.26 2.16
N ARG A 86 -5.03 17.98 3.26
CA ARG A 86 -4.44 19.02 4.12
C ARG A 86 -3.51 19.95 3.35
N ARG A 87 -2.59 19.39 2.57
CA ARG A 87 -1.67 20.19 1.75
C ARG A 87 -2.41 21.10 0.76
N LEU A 88 -3.46 20.58 0.11
CA LEU A 88 -4.29 21.38 -0.81
C LEU A 88 -5.04 22.48 -0.05
N THR A 89 -5.55 22.21 1.16
CA THR A 89 -6.17 23.21 2.03
C THR A 89 -5.19 24.32 2.41
N GLU A 90 -3.96 23.97 2.79
CA GLU A 90 -2.90 24.93 3.12
C GLU A 90 -2.51 25.82 1.91
N MET A 91 -2.62 25.28 0.69
CA MET A 91 -2.46 26.04 -0.54
C MET A 91 -3.67 26.92 -0.89
N GLY A 92 -4.77 26.84 -0.14
CA GLY A 92 -6.01 27.55 -0.43
C GLY A 92 -6.81 26.95 -1.62
N VAL A 93 -6.58 25.68 -1.97
CA VAL A 93 -7.28 24.94 -3.03
C VAL A 93 -8.45 24.17 -2.43
N ARG A 94 -9.66 24.32 -2.98
CA ARG A 94 -10.82 23.53 -2.59
C ARG A 94 -10.80 22.17 -3.30
N VAL A 95 -11.21 21.10 -2.57
CA VAL A 95 -11.18 19.74 -3.10
C VAL A 95 -12.57 19.12 -3.01
N TYR A 96 -13.12 18.75 -4.15
CA TYR A 96 -14.43 18.10 -4.25
C TYR A 96 -14.28 16.62 -4.59
N CYS A 97 -14.99 15.74 -3.87
CA CYS A 97 -15.02 14.30 -4.12
C CYS A 97 -16.45 13.86 -4.48
N LEU A 98 -16.67 13.37 -5.71
CA LEU A 98 -17.99 13.00 -6.20
C LEU A 98 -18.57 11.79 -5.47
N ALA A 99 -17.75 10.78 -5.14
CA ALA A 99 -18.18 9.60 -4.39
C ALA A 99 -18.73 9.93 -2.98
N LEU A 100 -18.46 11.13 -2.48
CA LEU A 100 -18.99 11.66 -1.20
C LEU A 100 -20.09 12.71 -1.45
N GLY A 101 -20.89 12.55 -2.51
CA GLY A 101 -21.96 13.47 -2.86
C GLY A 101 -21.48 14.85 -3.31
N GLY A 102 -20.25 14.94 -3.84
CA GLY A 102 -19.67 16.24 -4.24
C GLY A 102 -19.27 17.11 -3.05
N ALA A 103 -19.00 16.52 -1.89
CA ALA A 103 -18.57 17.27 -0.69
C ALA A 103 -17.22 17.95 -0.89
N ASP A 104 -17.11 19.19 -0.43
CA ASP A 104 -15.84 19.91 -0.30
C ASP A 104 -15.07 19.39 0.90
N LEU A 105 -14.03 18.60 0.64
CA LEU A 105 -13.18 17.97 1.65
C LEU A 105 -12.34 18.97 2.46
N THR A 106 -12.20 20.20 1.96
CA THR A 106 -11.44 21.28 2.60
C THR A 106 -12.29 22.15 3.52
N SER A 107 -13.63 21.98 3.46
CA SER A 107 -14.55 22.62 4.39
C SER A 107 -14.47 22.01 5.80
N SER A 108 -15.02 22.68 6.80
CA SER A 108 -15.12 22.14 8.17
C SER A 108 -15.91 20.83 8.21
N ALA A 109 -17.00 20.71 7.47
CA ALA A 109 -17.78 19.48 7.35
C ALA A 109 -17.00 18.37 6.63
N GLY A 110 -16.29 18.72 5.55
CA GLY A 110 -15.39 17.79 4.81
C GLY A 110 -14.26 17.29 5.69
N THR A 111 -13.63 18.16 6.46
CA THR A 111 -12.60 17.80 7.45
C THR A 111 -13.13 16.83 8.50
N MET A 112 -14.32 17.06 9.03
CA MET A 112 -14.99 16.15 9.97
C MET A 112 -15.25 14.78 9.30
N THR A 113 -15.76 14.77 8.08
CA THR A 113 -16.01 13.54 7.31
C THR A 113 -14.71 12.76 7.11
N MET A 114 -13.62 13.44 6.73
CA MET A 114 -12.30 12.80 6.57
C MET A 114 -11.77 12.21 7.88
N ASN A 115 -11.98 12.89 9.01
CA ASN A 115 -11.58 12.39 10.33
C ASN A 115 -12.34 11.11 10.70
N VAL A 116 -13.65 11.05 10.45
CA VAL A 116 -14.46 9.84 10.66
C VAL A 116 -14.00 8.69 9.76
N LEU A 117 -13.77 8.94 8.47
CA LEU A 117 -13.28 7.93 7.54
C LEU A 117 -11.89 7.39 7.95
N ASN A 118 -11.00 8.25 8.43
CA ASN A 118 -9.70 7.85 8.95
C ASN A 118 -9.82 6.98 10.21
N ALA A 119 -10.70 7.35 11.14
CA ALA A 119 -10.94 6.56 12.35
C ALA A 119 -11.49 5.16 12.01
N VAL A 120 -12.43 5.07 11.06
CA VAL A 120 -12.96 3.78 10.58
C VAL A 120 -11.88 2.94 9.91
N ALA A 121 -11.07 3.53 9.03
CA ALA A 121 -9.98 2.83 8.36
C ALA A 121 -8.91 2.31 9.34
N GLN A 122 -8.62 3.08 10.39
CA GLN A 122 -7.71 2.65 11.46
C GLN A 122 -8.32 1.47 12.25
N PHE A 123 -9.58 1.58 12.63
CA PHE A 123 -10.30 0.51 13.35
C PHE A 123 -10.34 -0.79 12.54
N GLU A 124 -10.64 -0.74 11.24
CA GLU A 124 -10.60 -1.92 10.36
C GLU A 124 -9.19 -2.56 10.31
N ARG A 125 -8.15 -1.74 10.25
CA ARG A 125 -6.76 -2.21 10.27
C ARG A 125 -6.46 -2.93 11.60
N ASP A 126 -6.84 -2.35 12.72
CA ASP A 126 -6.60 -2.91 14.06
C ASP A 126 -7.31 -4.26 14.23
N LEU A 127 -8.57 -4.37 13.76
CA LEU A 127 -9.30 -5.64 13.73
C LEU A 127 -8.61 -6.72 12.86
N LEU A 128 -8.05 -6.34 11.72
CA LEU A 128 -7.31 -7.27 10.86
C LEU A 128 -6.03 -7.76 11.54
N ILE A 129 -5.31 -6.87 12.22
CA ILE A 129 -4.12 -7.22 13.01
C ILE A 129 -4.50 -8.19 14.13
N GLU A 130 -5.55 -7.89 14.89
CA GLU A 130 -6.03 -8.74 15.98
C GLU A 130 -6.42 -10.14 15.49
N ARG A 131 -7.18 -10.23 14.40
CA ARG A 131 -7.54 -11.51 13.78
C ARG A 131 -6.31 -12.30 13.34
N THR A 132 -5.33 -11.63 12.74
CA THR A 132 -4.08 -12.24 12.29
C THR A 132 -3.29 -12.78 13.48
N GLN A 133 -3.16 -12.01 14.57
CA GLN A 133 -2.46 -12.43 15.79
C GLN A 133 -3.16 -13.62 16.43
N SER A 134 -4.49 -13.58 16.53
CA SER A 134 -5.29 -14.68 17.07
C SER A 134 -5.12 -15.96 16.24
N GLY A 135 -5.11 -15.83 14.90
CA GLY A 135 -4.83 -16.95 13.99
C GLY A 135 -3.42 -17.53 14.15
N LEU A 136 -2.41 -16.66 14.28
CA LEU A 136 -1.02 -17.08 14.53
C LEU A 136 -0.87 -17.79 15.89
N ASN A 137 -1.51 -17.29 16.94
CA ASN A 137 -1.49 -17.90 18.27
C ASN A 137 -2.14 -19.27 18.26
N ARG A 138 -3.28 -19.42 17.57
CA ARG A 138 -3.94 -20.73 17.38
C ARG A 138 -3.02 -21.70 16.63
N ALA A 139 -2.44 -21.27 15.52
CA ALA A 139 -1.53 -22.12 14.74
C ALA A 139 -0.32 -22.57 15.56
N LYS A 140 0.23 -21.69 16.43
CA LYS A 140 1.28 -22.05 17.39
C LYS A 140 0.83 -23.09 18.40
N SER A 141 -0.37 -22.95 18.99
CA SER A 141 -0.91 -23.90 19.96
C SER A 141 -1.20 -25.27 19.34
N GLU A 142 -1.54 -25.29 18.05
CA GLU A 142 -1.71 -26.52 17.25
C GLU A 142 -0.37 -27.11 16.77
N GLY A 143 0.78 -26.57 17.18
CA GLY A 143 2.11 -27.06 16.78
C GLY A 143 2.49 -26.79 15.33
N LYS A 144 1.74 -25.94 14.63
CA LYS A 144 2.06 -25.60 13.23
C LYS A 144 3.30 -24.72 13.17
N ALA A 145 4.26 -25.09 12.33
CA ALA A 145 5.43 -24.24 12.05
C ALA A 145 4.99 -23.00 11.27
N LEU A 146 5.24 -21.81 11.84
CA LEU A 146 4.94 -20.54 11.21
C LEU A 146 6.13 -20.03 10.38
N GLY A 147 5.83 -19.35 9.30
CA GLY A 147 6.82 -18.74 8.42
C GLY A 147 7.06 -19.54 7.14
N ARG A 148 8.13 -19.16 6.41
CA ARG A 148 8.50 -19.85 5.16
C ARG A 148 8.92 -21.29 5.46
N PRO A 149 8.36 -22.29 4.77
CA PRO A 149 8.79 -23.67 4.91
C PRO A 149 10.30 -23.83 4.75
N SER A 150 10.88 -24.76 5.50
CA SER A 150 12.32 -25.07 5.35
C SER A 150 12.60 -25.56 3.93
N THR A 151 13.66 -25.06 3.33
CA THR A 151 14.14 -25.52 2.01
C THR A 151 14.66 -26.96 2.07
N LEU A 152 15.10 -27.41 3.28
CA LEU A 152 15.59 -28.76 3.53
C LEU A 152 14.57 -29.53 4.36
N ASN A 153 14.23 -30.76 3.94
CA ASN A 153 13.45 -31.68 4.74
C ASN A 153 14.30 -32.28 5.91
N GLU A 154 13.68 -32.99 6.84
CA GLU A 154 14.36 -33.49 8.03
C GLU A 154 15.50 -34.48 7.68
N LYS A 155 15.31 -35.33 6.64
CA LYS A 155 16.36 -36.23 6.16
C LYS A 155 17.56 -35.44 5.62
N GLN A 156 17.31 -34.43 4.81
CA GLN A 156 18.35 -33.58 4.28
C GLN A 156 19.08 -32.77 5.37
N LYS A 157 18.36 -32.33 6.42
CA LYS A 157 18.98 -31.69 7.58
C LYS A 157 19.91 -32.65 8.34
N GLN A 158 19.52 -33.94 8.45
CA GLN A 158 20.38 -34.93 9.06
C GLN A 158 21.62 -35.17 8.19
N ASP A 159 21.47 -35.36 6.88
CA ASP A 159 22.59 -35.50 5.96
C ASP A 159 23.56 -34.29 6.03
N VAL A 160 23.03 -33.06 6.20
CA VAL A 160 23.86 -31.86 6.42
C VAL A 160 24.63 -31.94 7.73
N ARG A 161 24.03 -32.45 8.82
CA ARG A 161 24.74 -32.64 10.11
C ARG A 161 25.86 -33.65 9.98
N ASP A 162 25.62 -34.78 9.28
CA ASP A 162 26.60 -35.82 9.04
C ASP A 162 27.76 -35.32 8.17
N ASP A 163 27.48 -34.51 7.14
CA ASP A 163 28.52 -33.88 6.30
C ASP A 163 29.35 -32.86 7.09
N LEU A 164 28.71 -32.09 8.01
CA LEU A 164 29.43 -31.19 8.92
C LEU A 164 30.33 -31.95 9.90
N ALA A 165 29.88 -33.11 10.39
CA ALA A 165 30.68 -33.97 11.27
C ALA A 165 31.90 -34.60 10.56
N LYS A 166 31.83 -34.73 9.22
CA LYS A 166 32.95 -35.13 8.35
C LYS A 166 33.85 -33.96 7.92
N GLU A 167 33.74 -32.83 8.63
CA GLU A 167 34.53 -31.60 8.38
C GLU A 167 34.37 -31.00 6.96
N MET A 168 33.32 -31.33 6.24
CA MET A 168 33.04 -30.71 4.94
C MET A 168 32.75 -29.22 5.10
N SER A 169 33.29 -28.40 4.20
CA SER A 169 33.10 -26.97 4.27
C SER A 169 31.62 -26.58 4.03
N VAL A 170 31.13 -25.59 4.79
CA VAL A 170 29.75 -25.04 4.65
C VAL A 170 29.42 -24.67 3.20
N SER A 171 30.41 -24.20 2.44
CA SER A 171 30.24 -23.86 1.02
C SER A 171 30.04 -25.07 0.12
N ALA A 172 30.75 -26.17 0.41
CA ALA A 172 30.60 -27.43 -0.33
C ALA A 172 29.22 -28.06 -0.06
N ILE A 173 28.79 -28.08 1.21
CA ILE A 173 27.49 -28.58 1.64
C ILE A 173 26.37 -27.75 1.02
N ALA A 174 26.47 -26.41 1.05
CA ALA A 174 25.49 -25.53 0.45
C ALA A 174 25.29 -25.80 -1.07
N ARG A 175 26.38 -26.05 -1.80
CA ARG A 175 26.33 -26.45 -3.23
C ARG A 175 25.71 -27.83 -3.42
N LYS A 176 26.08 -28.80 -2.58
CA LYS A 176 25.55 -30.19 -2.64
C LYS A 176 24.03 -30.22 -2.48
N PHE A 177 23.47 -29.41 -1.59
CA PHE A 177 22.02 -29.37 -1.32
C PHE A 177 21.27 -28.25 -2.07
N GLY A 178 21.92 -27.52 -2.98
CA GLY A 178 21.29 -26.44 -3.76
C GLY A 178 20.71 -25.32 -2.89
N THR A 179 21.35 -25.00 -1.76
CA THR A 179 20.86 -24.03 -0.78
C THR A 179 21.90 -22.98 -0.41
N SER A 180 21.52 -22.00 0.41
CA SER A 180 22.43 -20.96 0.88
C SER A 180 23.33 -21.42 2.05
N ARG A 181 24.53 -20.84 2.16
CA ARG A 181 25.40 -21.05 3.33
C ARG A 181 24.67 -20.73 4.64
N GLN A 182 23.80 -19.73 4.63
CA GLN A 182 23.02 -19.31 5.80
C GLN A 182 22.07 -20.41 6.27
N THR A 183 21.46 -21.17 5.31
CA THR A 183 20.62 -22.34 5.61
C THR A 183 21.42 -23.42 6.30
N ILE A 184 22.64 -23.74 5.82
CA ILE A 184 23.53 -24.74 6.44
C ILE A 184 23.96 -24.30 7.84
N MET A 185 24.32 -23.03 8.03
CA MET A 185 24.68 -22.49 9.34
C MET A 185 23.53 -22.57 10.34
N ARG A 186 22.28 -22.35 9.89
CA ARG A 186 21.08 -22.51 10.74
C ARG A 186 20.90 -23.96 11.18
N VAL A 187 21.02 -24.93 10.27
CA VAL A 187 20.93 -26.37 10.60
C VAL A 187 22.02 -26.75 11.62
N ARG A 188 23.24 -26.22 11.49
CA ARG A 188 24.32 -26.41 12.47
C ARG A 188 23.94 -25.88 13.85
N GLY A 189 23.33 -24.67 13.91
CA GLY A 189 22.92 -24.04 15.17
C GLY A 189 21.73 -24.75 15.85
N GLU A 190 20.81 -25.34 15.07
CA GLU A 190 19.69 -26.13 15.59
C GLU A 190 20.21 -27.41 16.31
N GLY A 191 21.22 -28.08 15.76
CA GLY A 191 21.87 -29.25 16.39
C GLY A 191 22.54 -28.93 17.71
N SER A 192 23.10 -27.75 17.89
CA SER A 192 23.78 -27.31 19.13
C SER A 192 22.80 -26.97 20.28
N ARG A 193 21.52 -26.72 19.98
CA ARG A 193 20.49 -26.40 20.98
C ARG A 193 19.80 -27.65 21.57
N SER A 194 19.83 -28.78 20.87
CA SER A 194 19.22 -30.03 21.36
C SER A 194 20.11 -30.84 22.33
N VAL A 195 21.33 -30.37 22.61
CA VAL A 195 22.35 -31.05 23.44
C VAL A 195 22.64 -30.31 24.77
N ARG A 196 21.80 -29.36 25.17
CA ARG A 196 21.87 -28.81 26.54
C ARG A 196 20.84 -29.51 27.43
N PRO A 197 21.27 -30.19 28.50
CA PRO A 197 20.41 -30.85 29.47
C PRO A 197 19.56 -29.85 30.26
#